data_b4d74c515a7f3df0edd05fb780f05e0b
#
_entry.id   b4d74c515a7f3df0edd05fb780f05e0b
#
_cell.length_a   1.000
_cell.length_b   1.000
_cell.length_c   1.000
_cell.angle_alpha   90.00
_cell.angle_beta   90.00
_cell.angle_gamma   90.00
#
_symmetry.space_group_name_H-M   'P 1'
#
loop_
_entity.id
_entity.type
_entity.pdbx_description
1 polymer ?
#
loop_
_entity_poly.entity_id
_entity_poly.type
_entity_poly.pdbx_seq_one_letter_code
_entity_poly.pdbx_strand_id
1 'polypeptide(L)'
;MFLSEELLEQIHQRAAQYDLENAWPKEDYEALKEAGYYKAFVPKEYGGYGLSLQEIAQEQTRLAMAAPGTALGINMHQIIVGLAKHMVRFGNKKGEQILRDAADGKLLAFGISEPSNDRVLFGSISKAEPQEDGGY
;
A
#
# COMPACT_ATOMS: atom_id res chain seq x y z
N MET A 1 15.01 -7.95 -9.88
CA MET A 1 13.84 -8.28 -9.06
C MET A 1 14.03 -7.60 -7.73
N PHE A 2 12.97 -6.98 -7.17
CA PHE A 2 13.05 -6.19 -5.93
C PHE A 2 12.84 -7.07 -4.69
N LEU A 3 11.76 -7.86 -4.67
CA LEU A 3 11.51 -8.84 -3.62
C LEU A 3 12.36 -10.10 -3.87
N SER A 4 13.04 -10.60 -2.83
CA SER A 4 13.82 -11.82 -2.94
C SER A 4 12.94 -13.06 -3.05
N GLU A 5 13.43 -14.11 -3.69
CA GLU A 5 12.72 -15.41 -3.78
C GLU A 5 12.52 -16.01 -2.38
N GLU A 6 13.50 -15.85 -1.49
CA GLU A 6 13.41 -16.33 -0.11
C GLU A 6 12.26 -15.66 0.65
N LEU A 7 12.11 -14.34 0.52
CA LEU A 7 10.99 -13.62 1.14
C LEU A 7 9.64 -14.09 0.59
N LEU A 8 9.54 -14.25 -0.73
CA LEU A 8 8.31 -14.72 -1.37
C LEU A 8 7.95 -16.13 -0.93
N GLU A 9 8.93 -17.02 -0.78
CA GLU A 9 8.72 -18.37 -0.26
C GLU A 9 8.23 -18.36 1.20
N GLN A 10 8.81 -17.54 2.05
CA GLN A 10 8.36 -17.38 3.45
C GLN A 10 6.92 -16.88 3.53
N ILE A 11 6.56 -15.91 2.69
CA ILE A 11 5.19 -15.38 2.57
C ILE A 11 4.25 -16.49 2.07
N HIS A 12 4.66 -17.26 1.07
CA HIS A 12 3.88 -18.36 0.52
C HIS A 12 3.55 -19.42 1.59
N GLN A 13 4.52 -19.79 2.42
CA GLN A 13 4.33 -20.78 3.48
C GLN A 13 3.27 -20.39 4.52
N ARG A 14 3.07 -19.07 4.75
CA ARG A 14 2.06 -18.56 5.70
C ARG A 14 0.68 -18.33 5.07
N ALA A 15 0.61 -18.22 3.74
CA ALA A 15 -0.60 -17.80 3.04
C ALA A 15 -1.82 -18.69 3.34
N ALA A 16 -1.65 -20.01 3.34
CA ALA A 16 -2.73 -20.97 3.60
C ALA A 16 -3.28 -20.85 5.04
N GLN A 17 -2.43 -20.57 6.02
CA GLN A 17 -2.85 -20.39 7.40
C GLN A 17 -3.66 -19.10 7.57
N TYR A 18 -3.19 -17.98 7.03
CA TYR A 18 -3.94 -16.71 7.07
C TYR A 18 -5.32 -16.82 6.42
N ASP A 19 -5.40 -17.54 5.30
CA ASP A 19 -6.66 -17.76 4.59
C ASP A 19 -7.63 -18.63 5.43
N LEU A 20 -7.13 -19.73 6.01
CA LEU A 20 -7.92 -20.62 6.87
C LEU A 20 -8.44 -19.93 8.12
N GLU A 21 -7.63 -19.10 8.75
CA GLU A 21 -7.94 -18.42 10.00
C GLU A 21 -8.67 -17.09 9.78
N ASN A 22 -8.83 -16.66 8.52
CA ASN A 22 -9.29 -15.31 8.16
C ASN A 22 -8.52 -14.23 8.94
N ALA A 23 -7.21 -14.42 9.08
CA ALA A 23 -6.35 -13.59 9.89
C ALA A 23 -5.68 -12.49 9.06
N TRP A 24 -5.39 -11.36 9.72
CA TRP A 24 -4.59 -10.31 9.12
C TRP A 24 -3.14 -10.77 8.93
N PRO A 25 -2.55 -10.71 7.72
CA PRO A 25 -1.20 -11.20 7.44
C PRO A 25 -0.10 -10.27 7.96
N LYS A 26 -0.08 -10.02 9.27
CA LYS A 26 0.78 -9.05 9.94
C LYS A 26 2.26 -9.27 9.64
N GLU A 27 2.73 -10.51 9.75
CA GLU A 27 4.14 -10.85 9.53
C GLU A 27 4.58 -10.57 8.10
N ASP A 28 3.70 -10.81 7.12
CA ASP A 28 3.98 -10.52 5.71
C ASP A 28 4.12 -9.02 5.47
N TYR A 29 3.24 -8.21 6.09
CA TYR A 29 3.29 -6.75 5.98
C TYR A 29 4.53 -6.18 6.65
N GLU A 30 4.94 -6.70 7.80
CA GLU A 30 6.19 -6.34 8.47
C GLU A 30 7.41 -6.69 7.61
N ALA A 31 7.46 -7.90 7.06
CA ALA A 31 8.53 -8.34 6.19
C ALA A 31 8.62 -7.53 4.89
N LEU A 32 7.48 -7.21 4.27
CA LEU A 32 7.41 -6.34 3.10
C LEU A 32 7.88 -4.91 3.41
N LYS A 33 7.56 -4.39 4.59
CA LYS A 33 8.04 -3.08 5.06
C LYS A 33 9.55 -3.09 5.26
N GLU A 34 10.11 -4.10 5.92
CA GLU A 34 11.55 -4.26 6.14
C GLU A 34 12.30 -4.41 4.82
N ALA A 35 11.75 -5.14 3.86
CA ALA A 35 12.28 -5.22 2.49
C ALA A 35 12.18 -3.90 1.71
N GLY A 36 11.54 -2.87 2.28
CA GLY A 36 11.36 -1.57 1.65
C GLY A 36 10.28 -1.52 0.57
N TYR A 37 9.40 -2.52 0.51
CA TYR A 37 8.38 -2.61 -0.53
C TYR A 37 7.37 -1.44 -0.49
N TYR A 38 7.09 -0.88 0.71
CA TYR A 38 6.20 0.28 0.85
C TYR A 38 6.71 1.51 0.11
N LYS A 39 8.02 1.69 0.02
CA LYS A 39 8.65 2.81 -0.70
C LYS A 39 9.25 2.43 -2.06
N ALA A 40 8.98 1.21 -2.54
CA ALA A 40 9.53 0.73 -3.81
C ALA A 40 9.10 1.62 -4.99
N PHE A 41 7.83 2.02 -5.04
CA PHE A 41 7.27 2.85 -6.11
C PHE A 41 7.44 4.36 -5.87
N VAL A 42 7.78 4.79 -4.66
CA VAL A 42 8.04 6.21 -4.34
C VAL A 42 9.26 6.72 -5.10
N PRO A 43 9.20 7.91 -5.74
CA PRO A 43 10.35 8.49 -6.44
C PRO A 43 11.55 8.74 -5.51
N LYS A 44 12.76 8.66 -6.06
CA LYS A 44 14.01 8.81 -5.31
C LYS A 44 14.14 10.15 -4.58
N GLU A 45 13.65 11.22 -5.19
CA GLU A 45 13.62 12.58 -4.60
C GLU A 45 12.75 12.69 -3.35
N TYR A 46 11.85 11.72 -3.11
CA TYR A 46 11.04 11.61 -1.89
C TYR A 46 11.52 10.51 -0.95
N GLY A 47 12.69 9.90 -1.21
CA GLY A 47 13.29 8.87 -0.35
C GLY A 47 12.90 7.42 -0.68
N GLY A 48 12.27 7.20 -1.84
CA GLY A 48 11.93 5.85 -2.32
C GLY A 48 12.98 5.23 -3.23
N TYR A 49 12.66 4.06 -3.77
CA TYR A 49 13.53 3.34 -4.72
C TYR A 49 13.28 3.75 -6.17
N GLY A 50 12.16 4.37 -6.47
CA GLY A 50 11.85 4.91 -7.79
C GLY A 50 11.53 3.86 -8.85
N LEU A 51 11.00 2.69 -8.46
CA LEU A 51 10.56 1.70 -9.42
C LEU A 51 9.57 2.31 -10.42
N SER A 52 9.64 1.87 -11.66
CA SER A 52 8.66 2.18 -12.68
C SER A 52 7.33 1.45 -12.43
N LEU A 53 6.27 1.89 -13.09
CA LEU A 53 4.97 1.19 -13.02
C LEU A 53 5.09 -0.27 -13.49
N GLN A 54 5.89 -0.53 -14.50
CA GLN A 54 6.12 -1.87 -15.00
C GLN A 54 6.81 -2.75 -13.96
N GLU A 55 7.87 -2.23 -13.31
CA GLU A 55 8.61 -2.97 -12.28
C GLU A 55 7.72 -3.26 -11.07
N ILE A 56 6.97 -2.28 -10.57
CA ILE A 56 6.09 -2.51 -9.43
C ILE A 56 4.96 -3.49 -9.77
N ALA A 57 4.41 -3.46 -10.98
CA ALA A 57 3.41 -4.41 -11.44
C ALA A 57 3.98 -5.85 -11.54
N GLN A 58 5.22 -6.01 -11.97
CA GLN A 58 5.91 -7.30 -11.98
C GLN A 58 6.11 -7.83 -10.56
N GLU A 59 6.59 -7.02 -9.64
CA GLU A 59 6.77 -7.42 -8.23
C GLU A 59 5.43 -7.74 -7.57
N GLN A 60 4.39 -6.95 -7.85
CA GLN A 60 3.03 -7.22 -7.37
C GLN A 60 2.48 -8.56 -7.90
N THR A 61 2.77 -8.90 -9.15
CA THR A 61 2.41 -10.19 -9.73
C THR A 61 3.14 -11.35 -9.04
N ARG A 62 4.45 -11.22 -8.78
CA ARG A 62 5.23 -12.22 -8.06
C ARG A 62 4.70 -12.43 -6.64
N LEU A 63 4.40 -11.35 -5.93
CA LEU A 63 3.79 -11.42 -4.61
C LEU A 63 2.41 -12.09 -4.64
N ALA A 64 1.59 -11.80 -5.66
CA ALA A 64 0.29 -12.42 -5.82
C ALA A 64 0.37 -13.93 -6.13
N MET A 65 1.42 -14.37 -6.81
CA MET A 65 1.69 -15.80 -7.01
C MET A 65 2.07 -16.50 -5.70
N ALA A 66 2.73 -15.82 -4.77
CA ALA A 66 3.09 -16.36 -3.47
C ALA A 66 1.90 -16.34 -2.48
N ALA A 67 1.23 -15.19 -2.33
CA ALA A 67 0.13 -14.99 -1.40
C ALA A 67 -0.87 -13.96 -1.95
N PRO A 68 -1.93 -14.40 -2.64
CA PRO A 68 -2.89 -13.49 -3.29
C PRO A 68 -3.60 -12.57 -2.30
N GLY A 69 -3.92 -13.02 -1.09
CA GLY A 69 -4.55 -12.19 -0.04
C GLY A 69 -3.66 -11.04 0.41
N THR A 70 -2.39 -11.33 0.74
CA THR A 70 -1.38 -10.33 1.10
C THR A 70 -1.16 -9.34 -0.05
N ALA A 71 -1.03 -9.84 -1.28
CA ALA A 71 -0.83 -9.00 -2.46
C ALA A 71 -2.03 -8.08 -2.72
N LEU A 72 -3.26 -8.58 -2.61
CA LEU A 72 -4.46 -7.77 -2.79
C LEU A 72 -4.52 -6.62 -1.78
N GLY A 73 -4.24 -6.91 -0.52
CA GLY A 73 -4.26 -5.90 0.53
C GLY A 73 -3.21 -4.79 0.32
N ILE A 74 -1.95 -5.14 0.02
CA ILE A 74 -0.88 -4.15 -0.20
C ILE A 74 -1.04 -3.39 -1.52
N ASN A 75 -1.79 -3.92 -2.49
CA ASN A 75 -1.97 -3.27 -3.79
C ASN A 75 -2.58 -1.87 -3.66
N MET A 76 -3.49 -1.66 -2.71
CA MET A 76 -4.09 -0.35 -2.49
C MET A 76 -3.07 0.70 -2.08
N HIS A 77 -2.06 0.33 -1.28
CA HIS A 77 -0.93 1.21 -0.97
C HIS A 77 -0.18 1.64 -2.23
N GLN A 78 0.15 0.70 -3.12
CA GLN A 78 0.86 1.00 -4.36
C GLN A 78 0.03 1.88 -5.32
N ILE A 79 -1.29 1.68 -5.37
CA ILE A 79 -2.21 2.53 -6.14
C ILE A 79 -2.17 3.97 -5.63
N ILE A 80 -2.22 4.18 -4.31
CA ILE A 80 -2.18 5.52 -3.71
C ILE A 80 -0.84 6.20 -3.99
N VAL A 81 0.27 5.47 -3.88
CA VAL A 81 1.59 6.00 -4.24
C VAL A 81 1.62 6.42 -5.72
N GLY A 82 1.08 5.59 -6.62
CA GLY A 82 0.97 5.91 -8.05
C GLY A 82 0.13 7.16 -8.31
N LEU A 83 -1.00 7.30 -7.62
CA LEU A 83 -1.84 8.50 -7.68
C LEU A 83 -1.09 9.74 -7.18
N ALA A 84 -0.38 9.63 -6.05
CA ALA A 84 0.41 10.72 -5.49
C ALA A 84 1.53 11.18 -6.45
N LYS A 85 2.23 10.24 -7.13
CA LYS A 85 3.18 10.56 -8.19
C LYS A 85 2.53 11.38 -9.31
N HIS A 86 1.33 10.98 -9.74
CA HIS A 86 0.57 11.72 -10.75
C HIS A 86 0.20 13.13 -10.26
N MET A 87 -0.32 13.25 -9.03
CA MET A 87 -0.68 14.54 -8.43
C MET A 87 0.51 15.51 -8.40
N VAL A 88 1.67 15.05 -7.97
CA VAL A 88 2.89 15.88 -7.92
C VAL A 88 3.32 16.32 -9.30
N ARG A 89 3.23 15.45 -10.30
CA ARG A 89 3.54 15.79 -11.71
C ARG A 89 2.72 16.97 -12.22
N PHE A 90 1.51 17.18 -11.69
CA PHE A 90 0.62 18.28 -12.02
C PHE A 90 0.65 19.42 -10.98
N GLY A 91 1.68 19.48 -10.13
CA GLY A 91 1.89 20.58 -9.18
C GLY A 91 1.04 20.51 -7.92
N ASN A 92 0.38 19.40 -7.64
CA ASN A 92 -0.44 19.24 -6.43
C ASN A 92 0.43 18.82 -5.22
N LYS A 93 0.62 19.77 -4.30
CA LYS A 93 1.46 19.56 -3.09
C LYS A 93 0.94 18.49 -2.13
N LYS A 94 -0.35 18.16 -2.15
CA LYS A 94 -0.89 17.07 -1.32
C LYS A 94 -0.26 15.71 -1.67
N GLY A 95 0.10 15.51 -2.94
CA GLY A 95 0.81 14.32 -3.38
C GLY A 95 2.18 14.17 -2.72
N GLU A 96 2.90 15.28 -2.47
CA GLU A 96 4.22 15.23 -1.83
C GLU A 96 4.15 14.65 -0.41
N GLN A 97 3.16 15.04 0.39
CA GLN A 97 2.99 14.52 1.74
C GLN A 97 2.73 13.02 1.73
N ILE A 98 1.85 12.56 0.82
CA ILE A 98 1.56 11.13 0.65
C ILE A 98 2.82 10.34 0.30
N LEU A 99 3.65 10.86 -0.62
CA LEU A 99 4.91 10.22 -1.01
C LEU A 99 5.91 10.14 0.16
N ARG A 100 6.01 11.20 0.98
CA ARG A 100 6.86 11.20 2.19
C ARG A 100 6.36 10.20 3.22
N ASP A 101 5.06 10.15 3.48
CA ASP A 101 4.47 9.17 4.41
C ASP A 101 4.76 7.72 3.98
N ALA A 102 4.66 7.43 2.68
CA ALA A 102 5.03 6.12 2.15
C ALA A 102 6.55 5.84 2.26
N ALA A 103 7.39 6.85 2.02
CA ALA A 103 8.84 6.73 2.17
C ALA A 103 9.26 6.47 3.63
N ASP A 104 8.53 7.03 4.59
CA ASP A 104 8.70 6.80 6.02
C ASP A 104 8.15 5.43 6.49
N GLY A 105 7.65 4.62 5.55
CA GLY A 105 7.16 3.27 5.83
C GLY A 105 5.76 3.22 6.43
N LYS A 106 4.94 4.26 6.23
CA LYS A 106 3.52 4.23 6.57
C LYS A 106 2.76 3.43 5.51
N LEU A 107 1.89 2.53 5.97
CA LEU A 107 0.96 1.84 5.10
C LEU A 107 -0.22 2.77 4.78
N LEU A 108 -0.48 2.98 3.50
CA LEU A 108 -1.59 3.81 3.02
C LEU A 108 -2.80 2.92 2.72
N ALA A 109 -3.94 3.28 3.26
CA ALA A 109 -5.22 2.65 3.00
C ALA A 109 -6.11 3.57 2.14
N PHE A 110 -6.96 2.97 1.32
CA PHE A 110 -7.88 3.68 0.44
C PHE A 110 -9.32 3.32 0.78
N GLY A 111 -9.97 4.18 1.54
CA GLY A 111 -11.38 4.06 1.89
C GLY A 111 -12.23 4.95 0.99
N ILE A 112 -12.86 4.39 -0.03
CA ILE A 112 -13.69 5.14 -0.98
C ILE A 112 -15.17 4.77 -0.88
N SER A 113 -15.49 3.56 -0.45
CA SER A 113 -16.86 3.08 -0.38
C SER A 113 -17.48 3.37 0.99
N GLU A 114 -18.67 3.92 0.99
CA GLU A 114 -19.47 4.19 2.20
C GLU A 114 -20.85 3.58 2.04
N PRO A 115 -21.42 2.95 3.08
CA PRO A 115 -22.79 2.48 3.04
C PRO A 115 -23.75 3.64 2.72
N SER A 116 -24.68 3.40 1.81
CA SER A 116 -25.71 4.38 1.41
C SER A 116 -25.18 5.66 0.74
N ASN A 117 -23.92 5.68 0.26
CA ASN A 117 -23.37 6.79 -0.48
C ASN A 117 -23.12 6.40 -1.95
N ASP A 118 -24.08 6.70 -2.82
CA ASP A 118 -23.98 6.47 -4.27
C ASP A 118 -23.07 7.49 -4.99
N ARG A 119 -22.56 8.50 -4.26
CA ARG A 119 -21.73 9.59 -4.80
C ARG A 119 -20.33 9.62 -4.18
N VAL A 120 -19.76 8.46 -3.88
CA VAL A 120 -18.46 8.32 -3.19
C VAL A 120 -17.30 9.12 -3.80
N LEU A 121 -17.33 9.37 -5.12
CA LEU A 121 -16.31 10.17 -5.81
C LEU A 121 -16.53 11.69 -5.67
N PHE A 122 -17.70 12.13 -5.18
CA PHE A 122 -18.06 13.54 -5.12
C PHE A 122 -18.22 14.06 -3.70
N GLY A 123 -18.14 13.20 -2.72
CA GLY A 123 -18.22 13.58 -1.31
C GLY A 123 -18.34 12.38 -0.39
N SER A 124 -18.07 12.60 0.88
CA SER A 124 -18.21 11.64 1.97
C SER A 124 -19.35 12.02 2.88
N ILE A 125 -20.10 11.03 3.36
CA ILE A 125 -21.09 11.17 4.43
C ILE A 125 -20.52 10.76 5.78
N SER A 126 -19.37 10.06 5.79
CA SER A 126 -18.63 9.71 7.00
C SER A 126 -18.04 10.97 7.64
N LYS A 127 -18.02 10.99 8.96
CA LYS A 127 -17.42 12.08 9.75
C LYS A 127 -16.23 11.54 10.53
N ALA A 128 -15.13 12.27 10.49
CA ALA A 128 -13.99 12.03 11.37
C ALA A 128 -14.21 12.82 12.66
N GLU A 129 -14.29 12.14 13.80
CA GLU A 129 -14.46 12.77 15.10
C GLU A 129 -13.13 12.73 15.86
N PRO A 130 -12.56 13.90 16.24
CA PRO A 130 -11.31 13.95 16.99
C PRO A 130 -11.42 13.15 18.29
N GLN A 131 -10.39 12.36 18.61
CA GLN A 131 -10.27 11.60 19.84
C GLN A 131 -9.31 12.30 20.82
N GLU A 132 -9.38 11.96 22.11
CA GLU A 132 -8.51 12.56 23.15
C GLU A 132 -7.04 12.24 22.95
N ASP A 133 -6.70 11.15 22.28
CA ASP A 133 -5.33 10.74 21.94
C ASP A 133 -4.75 11.43 20.68
N GLY A 134 -5.53 12.34 20.07
CA GLY A 134 -5.16 13.05 18.84
C GLY A 134 -5.46 12.28 17.55
N GLY A 135 -6.07 11.09 17.63
CA GLY A 135 -6.61 10.33 16.50
C GLY A 135 -8.02 10.78 16.10
N TYR A 136 -8.61 10.02 15.15
CA TYR A 136 -9.97 10.21 14.66
C TYR A 136 -10.76 8.91 14.71
#